data_0da9ad57741c94a3dfa9e010fd8cb2d4
#
_entry.id   0da9ad57741c94a3dfa9e010fd8cb2d4
#
_cell.length_a   1.000
_cell.length_b   1.000
_cell.length_c   1.000
_cell.angle_alpha   90.00
_cell.angle_beta   90.00
_cell.angle_gamma   90.00
#
_symmetry.space_group_name_H-M   'P 1'
#
loop_
_entity.id
_entity.type
_entity.pdbx_description
1 polymer ?
#
loop_
_entity_poly.entity_id
_entity_poly.type
_entity_poly.pdbx_seq_one_letter_code
_entity_poly.pdbx_strand_id
1 'polypeptide(L)'
;LGLIDYKKCWDYQEELFAEILAIKSANRKENKTESTKNHLILCEHLHVYTLGKSGDKKNLLVNENYLKSRGATFHKINRGGDITYHGPGQIVGYPILDLDNFFTDIHKYLRFLEEAVILTLKEYGLDSERSPGETGVWFDVGTPKREKSVH
;
A
#
# COMPACT_ATOMS: atom_id res chain seq x y z
N LEU A 1 -5.75 -9.71 8.60
CA LEU A 1 -5.18 -9.56 9.95
C LEU A 1 -6.10 -8.77 10.91
N GLY A 2 -7.23 -8.23 10.42
CA GLY A 2 -8.09 -7.37 11.23
C GLY A 2 -7.41 -6.05 11.61
N LEU A 3 -7.80 -5.46 12.76
CA LEU A 3 -7.20 -4.23 13.29
C LEU A 3 -5.83 -4.55 13.90
N ILE A 4 -4.76 -3.99 13.35
CA ILE A 4 -3.38 -4.27 13.77
C ILE A 4 -2.56 -2.99 13.91
N ASP A 5 -1.64 -2.96 14.86
CA ASP A 5 -0.62 -1.92 14.96
C ASP A 5 0.22 -1.83 13.68
N TYR A 6 0.48 -0.61 13.21
CA TYR A 6 1.18 -0.38 11.95
C TYR A 6 2.59 -0.98 11.94
N LYS A 7 3.36 -0.77 13.01
CA LYS A 7 4.74 -1.27 13.08
C LYS A 7 4.80 -2.80 13.08
N LYS A 8 3.88 -3.46 13.80
CA LYS A 8 3.78 -4.92 13.80
C LYS A 8 3.43 -5.46 12.42
N CYS A 9 2.51 -4.81 11.71
CA CYS A 9 2.16 -5.20 10.36
C CYS A 9 3.34 -4.98 9.39
N TRP A 10 4.06 -3.87 9.54
CA TRP A 10 5.24 -3.59 8.73
C TRP A 10 6.35 -4.62 8.97
N ASP A 11 6.67 -4.95 10.23
CA ASP A 11 7.67 -5.98 10.53
C ASP A 11 7.30 -7.33 9.90
N TYR A 12 6.03 -7.72 9.97
CA TYR A 12 5.56 -8.94 9.32
C TYR A 12 5.70 -8.90 7.78
N GLN A 13 5.47 -7.74 7.16
CA GLN A 13 5.71 -7.58 5.72
C GLN A 13 7.19 -7.74 5.37
N GLU A 14 8.10 -7.16 6.18
CA GLU A 14 9.55 -7.29 5.98
C GLU A 14 10.02 -8.75 6.12
N GLU A 15 9.45 -9.52 7.06
CA GLU A 15 9.73 -10.96 7.19
C GLU A 15 9.34 -11.72 5.92
N LEU A 16 8.11 -11.56 5.43
CA LEU A 16 7.64 -12.21 4.21
C LEU A 16 8.47 -11.80 2.98
N PHE A 17 8.83 -10.53 2.88
CA PHE A 17 9.68 -10.03 1.81
C PHE A 17 11.09 -10.64 1.87
N ALA A 18 11.68 -10.73 3.06
CA ALA A 18 12.98 -11.34 3.28
C ALA A 18 12.98 -12.84 2.92
N GLU A 19 11.92 -13.58 3.22
CA GLU A 19 11.77 -14.99 2.81
C GLU A 19 11.82 -15.14 1.28
N ILE A 20 11.08 -14.32 0.54
CA ILE A 20 11.09 -14.32 -0.92
C ILE A 20 12.51 -14.05 -1.45
N LEU A 21 13.18 -13.02 -0.92
CA LEU A 21 14.54 -12.68 -1.33
C LEU A 21 15.54 -13.78 -1.02
N ALA A 22 15.41 -14.46 0.12
CA ALA A 22 16.27 -15.58 0.50
C ALA A 22 16.17 -16.75 -0.50
N ILE A 23 14.94 -17.15 -0.87
CA ILE A 23 14.70 -18.19 -1.87
C ILE A 23 15.31 -17.78 -3.23
N LYS A 24 15.04 -16.55 -3.70
CA LYS A 24 15.60 -16.05 -4.96
C LYS A 24 17.13 -16.01 -4.96
N SER A 25 17.74 -15.63 -3.84
CA SER A 25 19.19 -15.63 -3.68
C SER A 25 19.77 -17.04 -3.70
N ALA A 26 19.14 -17.97 -2.99
CA ALA A 26 19.55 -19.38 -2.99
C ALA A 26 19.42 -20.00 -4.39
N ASN A 27 18.33 -19.77 -5.07
CA ASN A 27 18.11 -20.22 -6.44
C ASN A 27 19.23 -19.77 -7.39
N ARG A 28 19.64 -18.49 -7.30
CA ARG A 28 20.73 -17.95 -8.12
C ARG A 28 22.10 -18.57 -7.79
N LYS A 29 22.39 -18.77 -6.50
CA LYS A 29 23.69 -19.29 -6.06
C LYS A 29 23.86 -20.78 -6.30
N GLU A 30 22.78 -21.54 -6.13
CA GLU A 30 22.83 -23.00 -6.13
C GLU A 30 22.21 -23.61 -7.39
N ASN A 31 21.85 -22.75 -8.37
CA ASN A 31 21.17 -23.12 -9.61
C ASN A 31 19.92 -23.99 -9.36
N LYS A 32 19.13 -23.60 -8.34
CA LYS A 32 17.85 -24.21 -7.96
C LYS A 32 16.68 -23.45 -8.56
N THR A 33 15.51 -24.07 -8.53
CA THR A 33 14.25 -23.52 -9.04
C THR A 33 13.13 -23.64 -8.00
N GLU A 34 13.45 -23.36 -6.73
CA GLU A 34 12.45 -23.33 -5.68
C GLU A 34 11.46 -22.17 -5.93
N SER A 35 10.14 -22.47 -5.83
CA SER A 35 9.11 -21.46 -6.06
C SER A 35 8.96 -20.53 -4.86
N THR A 36 8.83 -19.24 -5.12
CA THR A 36 8.49 -18.22 -4.12
C THR A 36 6.99 -18.17 -3.88
N LYS A 37 6.58 -17.77 -2.68
CA LYS A 37 5.17 -17.54 -2.34
C LYS A 37 4.78 -16.09 -2.61
N ASN A 38 3.51 -15.89 -2.92
CA ASN A 38 2.92 -14.56 -3.06
C ASN A 38 1.92 -14.35 -1.93
N HIS A 39 1.90 -13.15 -1.35
CA HIS A 39 1.06 -12.82 -0.21
C HIS A 39 0.24 -11.57 -0.50
N LEU A 40 -1.02 -11.58 -0.07
CA LEU A 40 -1.87 -10.40 0.03
C LEU A 40 -2.33 -10.27 1.48
N ILE A 41 -1.89 -9.23 2.16
CA ILE A 41 -2.29 -8.93 3.52
C ILE A 41 -3.39 -7.87 3.45
N LEU A 42 -4.54 -8.16 4.04
CA LEU A 42 -5.62 -7.20 4.25
C LEU A 42 -5.75 -6.93 5.75
N CYS A 43 -5.78 -5.66 6.13
CA CYS A 43 -5.91 -5.25 7.52
C CYS A 43 -6.51 -3.86 7.64
N GLU A 44 -6.79 -3.46 8.88
CA GLU A 44 -7.04 -2.09 9.30
C GLU A 44 -5.95 -1.67 10.28
N HIS A 45 -5.66 -0.37 10.36
CA HIS A 45 -4.72 0.17 11.32
C HIS A 45 -5.41 1.05 12.36
N LEU A 46 -4.83 1.13 13.54
CA LEU A 46 -5.07 2.24 14.45
C LEU A 46 -4.62 3.54 13.77
N HIS A 47 -5.00 4.69 14.34
CA HIS A 47 -4.65 5.99 13.79
C HIS A 47 -3.14 6.13 13.59
N VAL A 48 -2.69 6.21 12.34
CA VAL A 48 -1.28 6.32 12.00
C VAL A 48 -1.07 7.25 10.81
N TYR A 49 -0.06 8.10 10.93
CA TYR A 49 0.48 8.90 9.82
C TYR A 49 1.80 8.30 9.36
N THR A 50 1.97 8.14 8.07
CA THR A 50 3.22 7.66 7.47
C THR A 50 3.78 8.71 6.53
N LEU A 51 5.08 8.98 6.60
CA LEU A 51 5.79 9.90 5.72
C LEU A 51 6.71 9.11 4.80
N GLY A 52 6.47 9.21 3.51
CA GLY A 52 7.31 8.57 2.49
C GLY A 52 8.63 9.31 2.26
N LYS A 53 9.48 8.76 1.38
CA LYS A 53 10.82 9.30 1.08
C LYS A 53 10.79 10.72 0.51
N SER A 54 9.78 11.02 -0.31
CA SER A 54 9.63 12.30 -1.01
C SER A 54 8.89 13.36 -0.17
N GLY A 55 8.35 12.94 1.00
CA GLY A 55 7.53 13.80 1.82
C GLY A 55 8.33 14.79 2.67
N ASP A 56 7.75 15.98 2.86
CA ASP A 56 8.25 16.97 3.81
C ASP A 56 7.53 16.82 5.16
N LYS A 57 8.30 16.72 6.26
CA LYS A 57 7.75 16.66 7.61
C LYS A 57 6.85 17.85 7.93
N LYS A 58 7.01 18.99 7.24
CA LYS A 58 6.16 20.18 7.37
C LYS A 58 4.71 19.93 6.95
N ASN A 59 4.46 18.91 6.12
CA ASN A 59 3.10 18.50 5.74
C ASN A 59 2.35 17.83 6.89
N LEU A 60 3.04 17.43 7.95
CA LEU A 60 2.43 17.09 9.23
C LEU A 60 2.10 18.39 9.99
N LEU A 61 0.86 18.84 9.88
CA LEU A 61 0.39 20.13 10.42
C LEU A 61 0.32 20.18 11.96
N VAL A 62 0.61 19.07 12.63
CA VAL A 62 0.59 18.92 14.08
C VAL A 62 1.88 18.26 14.56
N ASN A 63 2.27 18.52 15.81
CA ASN A 63 3.44 17.88 16.38
C ASN A 63 3.14 16.46 16.91
N GLU A 64 4.17 15.66 17.11
CA GLU A 64 4.05 14.26 17.54
C GLU A 64 3.41 14.10 18.94
N ASN A 65 3.59 15.10 19.83
CA ASN A 65 2.94 15.06 21.15
C ASN A 65 1.43 15.21 21.04
N TYR A 66 0.96 16.07 20.12
CA TYR A 66 -0.47 16.19 19.83
C TYR A 66 -1.03 14.89 19.24
N LEU A 67 -0.31 14.26 18.29
CA LEU A 67 -0.72 12.96 17.76
C LEU A 67 -0.86 11.91 18.87
N LYS A 68 0.13 11.79 19.74
CA LYS A 68 0.10 10.87 20.88
C LYS A 68 -1.10 11.13 21.80
N SER A 69 -1.43 12.40 22.08
CA SER A 69 -2.61 12.75 22.89
C SER A 69 -3.93 12.35 22.24
N ARG A 70 -3.94 12.13 20.93
CA ARG A 70 -5.09 11.65 20.15
C ARG A 70 -5.03 10.15 19.83
N GLY A 71 -4.10 9.42 20.43
CA GLY A 71 -3.92 7.98 20.17
C GLY A 71 -3.40 7.66 18.77
N ALA A 72 -2.79 8.65 18.09
CA ALA A 72 -2.22 8.46 16.77
C ALA A 72 -0.70 8.31 16.83
N THR A 73 -0.15 7.52 15.91
CA THR A 73 1.29 7.32 15.74
C THR A 73 1.81 7.97 14.45
N PHE A 74 3.11 8.17 14.38
CA PHE A 74 3.79 8.69 13.19
C PHE A 74 5.01 7.83 12.86
N HIS A 75 5.15 7.44 11.60
CA HIS A 75 6.29 6.65 11.11
C HIS A 75 6.86 7.27 9.83
N LYS A 76 8.18 7.45 9.80
CA LYS A 76 8.91 7.71 8.56
C LYS A 76 9.28 6.37 7.93
N ILE A 77 8.91 6.18 6.66
CA ILE A 77 9.02 4.89 5.98
C ILE A 77 9.65 5.01 4.60
N ASN A 78 9.98 3.87 4.00
CA ASN A 78 10.71 3.81 2.73
C ASN A 78 9.83 3.82 1.47
N ARG A 79 8.48 3.95 1.58
CA ARG A 79 7.61 4.04 0.40
C ARG A 79 7.83 5.36 -0.37
N GLY A 80 7.41 5.39 -1.62
CA GLY A 80 7.28 6.64 -2.37
C GLY A 80 6.17 7.54 -1.82
N GLY A 81 6.07 8.76 -2.37
CA GLY A 81 5.03 9.72 -2.00
C GLY A 81 5.30 10.48 -0.70
N ASP A 82 4.31 11.27 -0.31
CA ASP A 82 4.32 12.20 0.82
C ASP A 82 3.64 11.60 2.06
N ILE A 83 2.98 12.45 2.87
CA ILE A 83 2.27 12.02 4.06
C ILE A 83 0.98 11.28 3.69
N THR A 84 0.67 10.22 4.43
CA THR A 84 -0.56 9.44 4.29
C THR A 84 -1.08 9.10 5.68
N TYR A 85 -2.40 9.08 5.83
CA TYR A 85 -3.08 8.67 7.04
C TYR A 85 -3.78 7.32 6.82
N HIS A 86 -3.69 6.45 7.83
CA HIS A 86 -4.52 5.26 7.94
C HIS A 86 -5.23 5.25 9.30
N GLY A 87 -6.43 4.70 9.34
CA GLY A 87 -7.22 4.61 10.57
C GLY A 87 -8.31 3.56 10.51
N PRO A 88 -9.02 3.32 11.62
CA PRO A 88 -10.12 2.38 11.69
C PRO A 88 -11.19 2.63 10.63
N GLY A 89 -11.71 1.55 10.03
CA GLY A 89 -12.67 1.62 8.91
C GLY A 89 -12.02 1.74 7.53
N GLN A 90 -10.69 1.93 7.43
CA GLN A 90 -9.96 1.90 6.18
C GLN A 90 -9.32 0.53 5.99
N ILE A 91 -9.76 -0.21 4.98
CA ILE A 91 -9.11 -1.47 4.59
C ILE A 91 -7.82 -1.14 3.83
N VAL A 92 -6.70 -1.65 4.32
CA VAL A 92 -5.39 -1.49 3.70
C VAL A 92 -4.93 -2.84 3.16
N GLY A 93 -4.51 -2.86 1.89
CA GLY A 93 -3.98 -4.03 1.22
C GLY A 93 -2.48 -3.92 0.97
N TYR A 94 -1.71 -4.93 1.39
CA TYR A 94 -0.27 -5.03 1.13
C TYR A 94 0.02 -6.25 0.28
N PRO A 95 0.14 -6.12 -1.04
CA PRO A 95 0.58 -7.20 -1.91
C PRO A 95 2.11 -7.34 -1.81
N ILE A 96 2.58 -8.52 -1.39
CA ILE A 96 3.99 -8.90 -1.33
C ILE A 96 4.18 -10.02 -2.33
N LEU A 97 4.58 -9.66 -3.54
CA LEU A 97 4.55 -10.54 -4.70
C LEU A 97 5.96 -10.66 -5.30
N ASP A 98 6.31 -11.86 -5.71
CA ASP A 98 7.41 -12.06 -6.64
C ASP A 98 6.91 -11.88 -8.07
N LEU A 99 7.23 -10.74 -8.68
CA LEU A 99 6.75 -10.42 -10.02
C LEU A 99 7.31 -11.36 -11.11
N ASP A 100 8.40 -12.08 -10.84
CA ASP A 100 8.90 -13.12 -11.76
C ASP A 100 7.87 -14.26 -11.94
N ASN A 101 6.95 -14.46 -10.98
CA ASN A 101 5.85 -15.43 -11.09
C ASN A 101 4.72 -14.97 -12.02
N PHE A 102 4.72 -13.71 -12.46
CA PHE A 102 3.66 -13.10 -13.27
C PHE A 102 4.24 -12.39 -14.49
N PHE A 103 4.78 -11.21 -14.28
CA PHE A 103 5.42 -10.33 -15.25
C PHE A 103 6.22 -9.24 -14.53
N THR A 104 7.29 -8.74 -15.13
CA THR A 104 8.19 -7.75 -14.50
C THR A 104 7.90 -6.31 -14.87
N ASP A 105 6.83 -6.04 -15.62
CA ASP A 105 6.39 -4.70 -15.99
C ASP A 105 5.66 -4.02 -14.83
N ILE A 106 6.30 -3.03 -14.20
CA ILE A 106 5.77 -2.31 -13.03
C ILE A 106 4.55 -1.44 -13.37
N HIS A 107 4.48 -0.89 -14.58
CA HIS A 107 3.31 -0.11 -15.01
C HIS A 107 2.10 -1.02 -15.18
N LYS A 108 2.30 -2.17 -15.80
CA LYS A 108 1.27 -3.20 -15.92
C LYS A 108 0.80 -3.67 -14.54
N TYR A 109 1.73 -3.88 -13.61
CA TYR A 109 1.41 -4.24 -12.22
C TYR A 109 0.48 -3.20 -11.57
N LEU A 110 0.81 -1.92 -11.65
CA LEU A 110 -0.03 -0.85 -11.10
C LEU A 110 -1.43 -0.84 -11.74
N ARG A 111 -1.53 -1.01 -13.06
CA ARG A 111 -2.84 -1.07 -13.76
C ARG A 111 -3.68 -2.27 -13.29
N PHE A 112 -3.07 -3.41 -12.99
CA PHE A 112 -3.79 -4.56 -12.42
C PHE A 112 -4.28 -4.30 -10.99
N LEU A 113 -3.50 -3.62 -10.15
CA LEU A 113 -3.95 -3.22 -8.82
C LEU A 113 -5.14 -2.27 -8.88
N GLU A 114 -5.08 -1.27 -9.75
CA GLU A 114 -6.20 -0.35 -9.98
C GLU A 114 -7.44 -1.09 -10.47
N GLU A 115 -7.30 -2.02 -11.42
CA GLU A 115 -8.42 -2.83 -11.91
C GLU A 115 -9.04 -3.65 -10.80
N ALA A 116 -8.24 -4.29 -9.95
CA ALA A 116 -8.75 -5.06 -8.82
C ALA A 116 -9.59 -4.19 -7.87
N VAL A 117 -9.15 -2.94 -7.62
CA VAL A 117 -9.91 -1.98 -6.79
C VAL A 117 -11.20 -1.56 -7.49
N ILE A 118 -11.15 -1.22 -8.79
CA ILE A 118 -12.33 -0.84 -9.59
C ILE A 118 -13.39 -1.95 -9.56
N LEU A 119 -12.96 -3.18 -9.83
CA LEU A 119 -13.87 -4.33 -9.80
C LEU A 119 -14.45 -4.58 -8.41
N THR A 120 -13.65 -4.44 -7.37
CA THR A 120 -14.13 -4.56 -5.99
C THR A 120 -15.17 -3.49 -5.65
N LEU A 121 -14.92 -2.23 -5.98
CA LEU A 121 -15.85 -1.14 -5.73
C LEU A 121 -17.17 -1.32 -6.49
N LYS A 122 -17.10 -1.85 -7.69
CA LYS A 122 -18.28 -2.17 -8.50
C LYS A 122 -19.22 -3.18 -7.83
N GLU A 123 -18.69 -4.17 -7.11
CA GLU A 123 -19.49 -5.13 -6.33
C GLU A 123 -20.27 -4.45 -5.19
N TYR A 124 -19.79 -3.28 -4.73
CA TYR A 124 -20.49 -2.43 -3.75
C TYR A 124 -21.39 -1.35 -4.39
N GLY A 125 -21.57 -1.39 -5.72
CA GLY A 125 -22.38 -0.41 -6.45
C GLY A 125 -21.72 0.96 -6.58
N LEU A 126 -20.39 1.02 -6.46
CA LEU A 126 -19.61 2.25 -6.59
C LEU A 126 -18.88 2.27 -7.94
N ASP A 127 -19.27 3.18 -8.81
CA ASP A 127 -18.62 3.38 -10.09
C ASP A 127 -17.35 4.23 -9.88
N SER A 128 -16.21 3.65 -10.24
CA SER A 128 -14.91 4.30 -10.15
C SER A 128 -14.08 4.02 -11.38
N GLU A 129 -13.11 4.88 -11.65
CA GLU A 129 -12.29 4.80 -12.86
C GLU A 129 -10.86 5.31 -12.65
N ARG A 130 -10.03 5.20 -13.69
CA ARG A 130 -8.69 5.79 -13.70
C ARG A 130 -8.75 7.22 -14.19
N SER A 131 -7.95 8.11 -13.55
CA SER A 131 -7.74 9.47 -14.07
C SER A 131 -6.56 9.49 -15.07
N PRO A 132 -6.70 10.12 -16.25
CA PRO A 132 -5.62 10.22 -17.22
C PRO A 132 -4.39 10.94 -16.65
N GLY A 133 -3.23 10.26 -16.69
CA GLY A 133 -1.96 10.82 -16.19
C GLY A 133 -1.73 10.64 -14.69
N GLU A 134 -2.72 10.16 -13.95
CA GLU A 134 -2.63 9.91 -12.51
C GLU A 134 -2.54 8.42 -12.20
N THR A 135 -1.99 8.10 -11.04
CA THR A 135 -2.00 6.74 -10.48
C THR A 135 -3.07 6.65 -9.40
N GLY A 136 -3.83 5.54 -9.40
CA GLY A 136 -4.88 5.30 -8.43
C GLY A 136 -6.26 5.13 -9.05
N VAL A 137 -7.25 4.97 -8.20
CA VAL A 137 -8.67 4.83 -8.58
C VAL A 137 -9.42 6.04 -8.05
N TRP A 138 -10.28 6.59 -8.90
CA TRP A 138 -10.90 7.89 -8.68
C TRP A 138 -12.40 7.82 -8.86
N PHE A 139 -13.10 8.73 -8.20
CA PHE A 139 -14.53 9.00 -8.45
C PHE A 139 -14.67 10.34 -9.15
N ASP A 140 -15.71 10.46 -9.98
CA ASP A 140 -16.12 11.71 -10.63
C ASP A 140 -15.00 12.36 -11.49
N VAL A 141 -14.20 11.55 -12.20
CA VAL A 141 -13.14 12.03 -13.08
C VAL A 141 -13.70 12.99 -14.14
N GLY A 142 -13.03 14.11 -14.35
CA GLY A 142 -13.42 15.12 -15.34
C GLY A 142 -14.60 16.00 -14.94
N THR A 143 -15.13 15.87 -13.72
CA THR A 143 -16.14 16.80 -13.20
C THR A 143 -15.47 17.98 -12.50
N PRO A 144 -16.07 19.20 -12.56
CA PRO A 144 -15.53 20.36 -11.84
C PRO A 144 -15.55 20.24 -10.31
N LYS A 145 -16.23 19.22 -9.77
CA LYS A 145 -16.33 18.91 -8.36
C LYS A 145 -15.31 17.83 -7.99
N ARG A 146 -14.13 18.29 -7.60
CA ARG A 146 -13.10 17.53 -6.86
C ARG A 146 -13.05 16.03 -7.15
N GLU A 147 -12.20 15.64 -8.05
CA GLU A 147 -11.69 14.27 -8.19
C GLU A 147 -11.21 13.78 -6.81
N LYS A 148 -11.74 12.64 -6.37
CA LYS A 148 -11.36 12.02 -5.11
C LYS A 148 -10.69 10.69 -5.42
N SER A 149 -9.42 10.56 -5.09
CA SER A 149 -8.78 9.26 -5.17
C SER A 149 -9.25 8.33 -4.06
N VAL A 150 -9.37 7.07 -4.37
CA VAL A 150 -9.51 5.98 -3.41
C VAL A 150 -8.11 5.56 -2.99
N HIS A 151 -7.77 5.78 -1.75
CA HIS A 151 -6.46 5.41 -1.17
C HIS A 151 -6.58 4.14 -0.35
#